data_db31855f40640a80bb72c3f376740345
#
_entry.id   db31855f40640a80bb72c3f376740345
#
_cell.length_a   1.000
_cell.length_b   1.000
_cell.length_c   1.000
_cell.angle_alpha   90.00
_cell.angle_beta   90.00
_cell.angle_gamma   90.00
#
_symmetry.space_group_name_H-M   'P 1'
#
loop_
_entity.id
_entity.type
_entity.pdbx_description
1 polymer ?
#
loop_
_entity_poly.entity_id
_entity_poly.type
_entity_poly.pdbx_seq_one_letter_code
_entity_poly.pdbx_strand_id
1 'polypeptide(L)'
;MTKRVLSAILSVCLLFGVFSCFASAAAIPTIDSELPVKVRICPGRVIDIDAPEVSGNVYAEGWEIKVVGGDWIPYDGEPLDRFDDGAYIRYFAANAVGGYAYSNEALVILAHNPIGDYKYSGTEHWRDCTDCDGKADKGAHTTLGSDATAGDNICKVCGHRRTSQYTGLLAFFEWVKALLASLIG
;
A
#
# COMPACT_ATOMS: atom_id res chain seq x y z
N MET A 1 14.67 57.88 50.93
CA MET A 1 14.74 57.28 49.59
C MET A 1 14.22 55.85 49.51
N THR A 2 13.96 55.17 50.59
CA THR A 2 13.69 53.70 50.61
C THR A 2 12.24 53.26 50.28
N LYS A 3 11.23 54.07 50.64
CA LYS A 3 9.83 53.62 50.43
C LYS A 3 9.33 53.67 48.96
N ARG A 4 9.85 54.57 48.14
CA ARG A 4 9.47 54.67 46.70
C ARG A 4 10.11 53.65 45.85
N VAL A 5 11.33 53.16 46.16
CA VAL A 5 12.03 52.11 45.46
C VAL A 5 11.39 50.74 45.73
N LEU A 6 10.96 50.47 46.97
CA LEU A 6 10.29 49.23 47.35
C LEU A 6 8.93 49.07 46.64
N SER A 7 8.17 50.16 46.48
CA SER A 7 6.88 50.15 45.78
C SER A 7 7.03 49.90 44.27
N ALA A 8 8.10 50.42 43.65
CA ALA A 8 8.36 50.19 42.24
C ALA A 8 8.79 48.74 41.97
N ILE A 9 9.60 48.14 42.85
CA ILE A 9 10.01 46.73 42.70
C ILE A 9 8.81 45.80 42.91
N LEU A 10 7.94 46.06 43.86
CA LEU A 10 6.73 45.26 44.10
C LEU A 10 5.75 45.33 42.91
N SER A 11 5.60 46.51 42.28
CA SER A 11 4.75 46.65 41.07
C SER A 11 5.33 45.93 39.85
N VAL A 12 6.65 45.94 39.68
CA VAL A 12 7.31 45.19 38.57
C VAL A 12 7.19 43.70 38.80
N CYS A 13 7.38 43.17 40.00
CA CYS A 13 7.19 41.77 40.32
C CYS A 13 5.74 41.31 40.14
N LEU A 14 4.75 42.15 40.43
CA LEU A 14 3.34 41.82 40.18
C LEU A 14 3.01 41.80 38.67
N LEU A 15 3.61 42.68 37.89
CA LEU A 15 3.42 42.69 36.44
C LEU A 15 4.08 41.48 35.76
N PHE A 16 5.24 41.01 36.20
CA PHE A 16 5.88 39.83 35.69
C PHE A 16 5.26 38.52 36.25
N GLY A 17 4.69 38.55 37.47
CA GLY A 17 4.04 37.39 38.08
C GLY A 17 2.68 37.04 37.47
N VAL A 18 2.00 38.01 36.85
CA VAL A 18 0.69 37.76 36.21
C VAL A 18 0.81 37.23 34.79
N PHE A 19 1.98 37.40 34.12
CA PHE A 19 2.21 36.89 32.80
C PHE A 19 2.66 35.39 32.76
N SER A 20 3.00 34.80 33.90
CA SER A 20 3.47 33.40 33.96
C SER A 20 2.35 32.40 34.23
N CYS A 21 1.07 32.77 34.24
CA CYS A 21 -0.01 31.87 34.65
C CYS A 21 -0.97 31.44 33.53
N PHE A 22 -0.71 31.75 32.27
CA PHE A 22 -1.58 31.32 31.18
C PHE A 22 -0.84 30.54 30.07
N ALA A 23 0.18 29.78 30.43
CA ALA A 23 0.48 28.61 29.63
C ALA A 23 -0.62 27.58 29.95
N SER A 24 -1.83 27.81 29.45
CA SER A 24 -2.82 26.75 29.32
C SER A 24 -2.09 25.63 28.55
N ALA A 25 -1.77 24.54 29.25
CA ALA A 25 -1.24 23.37 28.58
C ALA A 25 -2.27 23.02 27.51
N ALA A 26 -1.94 23.30 26.25
CA ALA A 26 -2.83 22.98 25.16
C ALA A 26 -3.07 21.46 25.24
N ALA A 27 -4.33 21.06 25.40
CA ALA A 27 -4.67 19.66 25.51
C ALA A 27 -4.09 18.88 24.31
N ILE A 28 -3.56 17.71 24.57
CA ILE A 28 -3.11 16.78 23.51
C ILE A 28 -4.33 16.42 22.68
N PRO A 29 -4.25 16.44 21.33
CA PRO A 29 -5.32 15.94 20.47
C PRO A 29 -5.70 14.50 20.82
N THR A 30 -6.88 14.07 20.44
CA THR A 30 -7.30 12.66 20.53
C THR A 30 -7.58 12.13 19.13
N ILE A 31 -7.22 10.87 18.91
CA ILE A 31 -7.61 10.11 17.72
C ILE A 31 -8.89 9.37 18.09
N ASP A 32 -10.00 9.69 17.43
CA ASP A 32 -11.34 9.25 17.82
C ASP A 32 -11.83 8.01 17.06
N SER A 33 -11.09 7.61 16.01
CA SER A 33 -11.37 6.39 15.27
C SER A 33 -10.12 5.54 15.04
N GLU A 34 -10.30 4.24 14.84
CA GLU A 34 -9.22 3.29 14.63
C GLU A 34 -8.97 3.04 13.14
N LEU A 35 -7.71 2.83 12.79
CA LEU A 35 -7.34 2.30 11.48
C LEU A 35 -7.68 0.81 11.39
N PRO A 36 -7.98 0.27 10.19
CA PRO A 36 -8.08 -1.16 9.99
C PRO A 36 -6.74 -1.83 10.33
N VAL A 37 -6.78 -3.03 10.93
CA VAL A 37 -5.57 -3.76 11.33
C VAL A 37 -4.61 -4.02 10.16
N LYS A 38 -5.16 -4.12 8.95
CA LYS A 38 -4.41 -4.31 7.70
C LYS A 38 -4.97 -3.41 6.62
N VAL A 39 -4.08 -2.79 5.86
CA VAL A 39 -4.42 -2.00 4.67
C VAL A 39 -3.77 -2.61 3.45
N ARG A 40 -4.56 -2.76 2.39
CA ARG A 40 -4.06 -3.23 1.11
C ARG A 40 -3.86 -2.03 0.20
N ILE A 41 -2.64 -1.89 -0.31
CA ILE A 41 -2.26 -0.80 -1.21
C ILE A 41 -1.66 -1.41 -2.48
N CYS A 42 -2.05 -0.94 -3.64
CA CYS A 42 -1.44 -1.39 -4.89
C CYS A 42 0.03 -0.97 -4.97
N PRO A 43 0.95 -1.84 -5.38
CA PRO A 43 2.33 -1.46 -5.60
C PRO A 43 2.45 -0.24 -6.52
N GLY A 44 3.28 0.73 -6.17
CA GLY A 44 3.45 1.97 -6.90
C GLY A 44 2.34 3.01 -6.67
N ARG A 45 1.49 2.83 -5.65
CA ARG A 45 0.52 3.83 -5.20
C ARG A 45 0.92 4.40 -3.85
N VAL A 46 0.45 5.60 -3.59
CA VAL A 46 0.59 6.28 -2.30
C VAL A 46 -0.39 5.70 -1.27
N ILE A 47 -0.20 6.03 0.00
CA ILE A 47 -1.18 5.77 1.04
C ILE A 47 -2.42 6.64 0.74
N ASP A 48 -3.49 6.00 0.31
CA ASP A 48 -4.77 6.62 -0.06
C ASP A 48 -5.89 5.91 0.73
N ILE A 49 -5.87 6.11 2.04
CA ILE A 49 -6.90 5.65 2.97
C ILE A 49 -7.38 6.84 3.78
N ASP A 50 -8.64 6.80 4.20
CA ASP A 50 -9.20 7.83 5.03
C ASP A 50 -8.41 7.99 6.32
N ALA A 51 -8.03 9.22 6.64
CA ALA A 51 -7.42 9.54 7.91
C ALA A 51 -8.44 9.32 9.05
N PRO A 52 -8.00 8.85 10.22
CA PRO A 52 -8.89 8.71 11.37
C PRO A 52 -9.42 10.08 11.82
N GLU A 53 -10.60 10.09 12.42
CA GLU A 53 -11.15 11.29 13.01
C GLU A 53 -10.28 11.78 14.18
N VAL A 54 -10.04 13.07 14.22
CA VAL A 54 -9.20 13.72 15.25
C VAL A 54 -9.99 14.84 15.89
N SER A 55 -9.93 14.94 17.22
CA SER A 55 -10.53 16.03 17.98
C SER A 55 -9.50 16.78 18.83
N GLY A 56 -9.86 17.99 19.25
CA GLY A 56 -9.00 18.87 20.03
C GLY A 56 -8.25 19.90 19.19
N ASN A 57 -7.23 20.51 19.77
CA ASN A 57 -6.43 21.54 19.11
C ASN A 57 -5.31 20.89 18.29
N VAL A 58 -5.54 20.68 17.00
CA VAL A 58 -4.56 20.11 16.07
C VAL A 58 -3.76 21.23 15.41
N TYR A 59 -2.45 21.17 15.54
CA TYR A 59 -1.49 22.06 14.87
C TYR A 59 -0.83 21.37 13.67
N ALA A 60 -0.53 20.09 13.79
CA ALA A 60 0.03 19.27 12.73
C ALA A 60 -0.54 17.85 12.81
N GLU A 61 -0.72 17.23 11.67
CA GLU A 61 -1.17 15.85 11.55
C GLU A 61 -0.64 15.21 10.27
N GLY A 62 -0.60 13.90 10.21
CA GLY A 62 -0.13 13.20 9.03
C GLY A 62 0.12 11.72 9.26
N TRP A 63 0.64 11.09 8.24
CA TRP A 63 1.00 9.68 8.26
C TRP A 63 2.47 9.48 8.64
N GLU A 64 2.73 8.42 9.36
CA GLU A 64 4.06 7.88 9.59
C GLU A 64 4.12 6.43 9.11
N ILE A 65 5.28 6.04 8.61
CA ILE A 65 5.57 4.68 8.14
C ILE A 65 6.77 4.11 8.89
N LYS A 66 6.71 2.81 9.17
CA LYS A 66 7.82 2.06 9.77
C LYS A 66 8.04 0.79 8.95
N VAL A 67 9.12 0.75 8.19
CA VAL A 67 9.55 -0.47 7.51
C VAL A 67 10.02 -1.51 8.51
N VAL A 68 10.04 -2.77 8.11
CA VAL A 68 10.45 -3.88 8.99
C VAL A 68 11.86 -3.64 9.53
N GLY A 69 11.99 -3.59 10.85
CA GLY A 69 13.27 -3.36 11.55
C GLY A 69 13.75 -1.91 11.58
N GLY A 70 12.98 -0.97 11.03
CA GLY A 70 13.25 0.47 11.07
C GLY A 70 12.51 1.22 12.17
N ASP A 71 12.74 2.52 12.22
CA ASP A 71 12.05 3.47 13.08
C ASP A 71 10.83 4.08 12.38
N TRP A 72 9.96 4.74 13.14
CA TRP A 72 8.89 5.56 12.61
C TRP A 72 9.45 6.82 11.95
N ILE A 73 9.09 7.05 10.69
CA ILE A 73 9.44 8.25 9.93
C ILE A 73 8.18 8.87 9.33
N PRO A 74 8.12 10.20 9.18
CA PRO A 74 7.04 10.83 8.46
C PRO A 74 6.93 10.26 7.04
N TYR A 75 5.71 9.95 6.62
CA TYR A 75 5.46 9.54 5.25
C TYR A 75 5.40 10.78 4.34
N ASP A 76 6.23 10.82 3.32
CA ASP A 76 6.44 11.96 2.43
C ASP A 76 5.49 12.02 1.24
N GLY A 77 4.60 11.02 1.11
CA GLY A 77 3.66 10.92 0.00
C GLY A 77 4.22 10.24 -1.25
N GLU A 78 5.40 9.63 -1.16
CA GLU A 78 5.97 8.86 -2.28
C GLU A 78 5.24 7.52 -2.49
N PRO A 79 5.15 7.03 -3.74
CA PRO A 79 4.56 5.74 -4.02
C PRO A 79 5.28 4.59 -3.31
N LEU A 80 4.52 3.72 -2.66
CA LEU A 80 5.06 2.57 -1.94
C LEU A 80 5.62 1.52 -2.92
N ASP A 81 6.78 1.00 -2.59
CA ASP A 81 7.46 -0.02 -3.37
C ASP A 81 7.57 -1.35 -2.62
N ARG A 82 8.22 -2.35 -3.25
CA ARG A 82 8.36 -3.70 -2.68
C ARG A 82 9.04 -3.76 -1.31
N PHE A 83 9.78 -2.71 -0.89
CA PHE A 83 10.45 -2.66 0.41
C PHE A 83 9.49 -2.22 1.52
N ASP A 84 8.35 -1.65 1.13
CA ASP A 84 7.30 -1.22 2.05
C ASP A 84 6.28 -2.34 2.34
N ASP A 85 6.37 -3.49 1.65
CA ASP A 85 5.51 -4.64 1.95
C ASP A 85 5.82 -5.19 3.34
N GLY A 86 4.79 -5.28 4.18
CA GLY A 86 4.95 -5.62 5.58
C GLY A 86 5.34 -4.46 6.50
N ALA A 87 5.46 -3.23 5.98
CA ALA A 87 5.61 -2.03 6.79
C ALA A 87 4.36 -1.80 7.66
N TYR A 88 4.52 -0.98 8.68
CA TYR A 88 3.40 -0.48 9.49
C TYR A 88 3.19 0.99 9.21
N ILE A 89 1.94 1.43 9.21
CA ILE A 89 1.55 2.83 9.14
C ILE A 89 0.73 3.21 10.36
N ARG A 90 0.81 4.47 10.76
CA ARG A 90 -0.05 5.08 11.77
C ARG A 90 -0.30 6.53 11.43
N TYR A 91 -1.36 7.07 11.97
CA TYR A 91 -1.65 8.49 11.88
C TYR A 91 -1.22 9.18 13.16
N PHE A 92 -0.70 10.40 13.06
CA PHE A 92 -0.40 11.24 14.22
C PHE A 92 -1.15 12.56 14.15
N ALA A 93 -1.45 13.10 15.31
CA ALA A 93 -1.91 14.45 15.49
C ALA A 93 -1.12 15.12 16.62
N ALA A 94 -0.72 16.37 16.45
CA ALA A 94 0.10 17.10 17.40
C ALA A 94 -0.49 18.47 17.71
N ASN A 95 -0.35 18.93 18.95
CA ASN A 95 -0.65 20.31 19.31
C ASN A 95 0.59 21.22 19.13
N ALA A 96 0.39 22.54 19.25
CA ALA A 96 1.44 23.54 19.04
C ALA A 96 2.58 23.52 20.11
N VAL A 97 2.40 22.79 21.21
CA VAL A 97 3.38 22.71 22.31
C VAL A 97 4.10 21.33 22.36
N GLY A 98 3.95 20.51 21.32
CA GLY A 98 4.68 19.25 21.18
C GLY A 98 4.02 18.04 21.84
N GLY A 99 2.72 18.09 22.16
CA GLY A 99 1.96 16.92 22.59
C GLY A 99 1.47 16.14 21.36
N TYR A 100 1.69 14.82 21.32
CA TYR A 100 1.32 13.92 20.22
C TYR A 100 0.28 12.90 20.64
N ALA A 101 -0.64 12.62 19.74
CA ALA A 101 -1.50 11.44 19.77
C ALA A 101 -1.24 10.59 18.52
N TYR A 102 -1.36 9.29 18.66
CA TYR A 102 -1.16 8.32 17.57
C TYR A 102 -2.35 7.39 17.47
N SER A 103 -2.71 7.01 16.23
CA SER A 103 -3.65 5.93 16.00
C SER A 103 -3.04 4.56 16.36
N ASN A 104 -3.85 3.51 16.30
CA ASN A 104 -3.33 2.16 16.21
C ASN A 104 -2.48 2.00 14.93
N GLU A 105 -1.61 0.97 14.95
CA GLU A 105 -0.77 0.61 13.81
C GLU A 105 -1.58 -0.26 12.83
N ALA A 106 -1.43 -0.01 11.53
CA ALA A 106 -1.99 -0.82 10.45
C ALA A 106 -0.88 -1.46 9.61
N LEU A 107 -0.97 -2.76 9.37
CA LEU A 107 -0.03 -3.50 8.53
C LEU A 107 -0.29 -3.22 7.06
N VAL A 108 0.72 -2.75 6.33
CA VAL A 108 0.67 -2.56 4.88
C VAL A 108 0.86 -3.89 4.16
N ILE A 109 -0.03 -4.21 3.23
CA ILE A 109 0.09 -5.34 2.31
C ILE A 109 0.11 -4.78 0.90
N LEU A 110 1.25 -4.86 0.23
CA LEU A 110 1.39 -4.45 -1.15
C LEU A 110 0.87 -5.55 -2.08
N ALA A 111 -0.38 -5.44 -2.46
CA ALA A 111 -1.02 -6.39 -3.37
C ALA A 111 -2.16 -5.72 -4.14
N HIS A 112 -2.36 -6.19 -5.37
CA HIS A 112 -3.55 -5.84 -6.13
C HIS A 112 -4.80 -6.53 -5.57
N ASN A 113 -5.93 -5.85 -5.64
CA ASN A 113 -7.24 -6.39 -5.24
C ASN A 113 -7.94 -6.98 -6.47
N PRO A 114 -7.98 -8.31 -6.63
CA PRO A 114 -8.46 -8.95 -7.84
C PRO A 114 -9.98 -8.82 -8.01
N ILE A 115 -10.43 -8.51 -9.22
CA ILE A 115 -11.85 -8.47 -9.59
C ILE A 115 -12.12 -9.22 -10.90
N GLY A 116 -13.31 -9.79 -10.99
CA GLY A 116 -13.81 -10.45 -12.20
C GLY A 116 -13.12 -11.77 -12.53
N ASP A 117 -13.40 -12.23 -13.74
CA ASP A 117 -12.85 -13.47 -14.26
C ASP A 117 -11.38 -13.30 -14.69
N TYR A 118 -10.69 -14.44 -14.78
CA TYR A 118 -9.34 -14.44 -15.32
C TYR A 118 -9.31 -14.01 -16.78
N LYS A 119 -8.45 -13.05 -17.08
CA LYS A 119 -7.99 -12.69 -18.41
C LYS A 119 -6.70 -13.45 -18.72
N TYR A 120 -6.39 -13.63 -19.98
CA TYR A 120 -5.20 -14.37 -20.38
C TYR A 120 -4.61 -13.88 -21.70
N SER A 121 -3.34 -14.15 -21.88
CA SER A 121 -2.60 -14.11 -23.14
C SER A 121 -2.12 -15.52 -23.50
N GLY A 122 -1.29 -15.66 -24.52
CA GLY A 122 -0.69 -16.95 -24.86
C GLY A 122 0.22 -17.54 -23.78
N THR A 123 0.75 -16.73 -22.85
CA THR A 123 1.76 -17.13 -21.87
C THR A 123 1.34 -16.94 -20.42
N GLU A 124 0.43 -16.02 -20.13
CA GLU A 124 0.08 -15.58 -18.78
C GLU A 124 -1.43 -15.45 -18.59
N HIS A 125 -1.85 -15.54 -17.34
CA HIS A 125 -3.19 -15.17 -16.90
C HIS A 125 -3.11 -14.12 -15.78
N TRP A 126 -4.17 -13.34 -15.62
CA TRP A 126 -4.33 -12.33 -14.57
C TRP A 126 -5.79 -12.00 -14.36
N ARG A 127 -6.09 -11.29 -13.28
CA ARG A 127 -7.35 -10.59 -13.07
C ARG A 127 -7.08 -9.08 -13.04
N ASP A 128 -8.08 -8.27 -13.35
CA ASP A 128 -7.96 -6.82 -13.16
C ASP A 128 -7.92 -6.50 -11.67
N CYS A 129 -7.36 -5.36 -11.32
CA CYS A 129 -7.43 -4.81 -9.98
C CYS A 129 -8.60 -3.82 -9.89
N THR A 130 -9.31 -3.79 -8.75
CA THR A 130 -10.36 -2.79 -8.49
C THR A 130 -9.80 -1.39 -8.28
N ASP A 131 -8.59 -1.30 -7.74
CA ASP A 131 -8.06 -0.08 -7.15
C ASP A 131 -7.03 0.62 -8.06
N CYS A 132 -6.61 -0.07 -9.14
CA CYS A 132 -5.67 0.48 -10.12
C CYS A 132 -5.72 -0.32 -11.44
N ASP A 133 -4.97 0.15 -12.45
CA ASP A 133 -4.87 -0.53 -13.77
C ASP A 133 -3.91 -1.73 -13.76
N GLY A 134 -3.50 -2.18 -12.58
CA GLY A 134 -2.57 -3.29 -12.41
C GLY A 134 -3.22 -4.66 -12.59
N LYS A 135 -2.38 -5.67 -12.75
CA LYS A 135 -2.78 -7.07 -12.92
C LYS A 135 -2.64 -7.83 -11.61
N ALA A 136 -3.77 -8.18 -11.02
CA ALA A 136 -3.84 -9.04 -9.84
C ALA A 136 -3.70 -10.51 -10.25
N ASP A 137 -3.21 -11.36 -9.33
CA ASP A 137 -3.06 -12.80 -9.51
C ASP A 137 -2.34 -13.19 -10.82
N LYS A 138 -1.41 -12.35 -11.25
CA LYS A 138 -0.64 -12.59 -12.46
C LYS A 138 0.23 -13.84 -12.31
N GLY A 139 0.11 -14.75 -13.26
CA GLY A 139 0.90 -15.98 -13.27
C GLY A 139 1.09 -16.52 -14.68
N ALA A 140 2.15 -17.33 -14.85
CA ALA A 140 2.30 -18.10 -16.06
C ALA A 140 1.21 -19.19 -16.13
N HIS A 141 0.84 -19.59 -17.34
CA HIS A 141 -0.05 -20.75 -17.49
C HIS A 141 0.63 -22.01 -16.94
N THR A 142 0.06 -22.58 -15.90
CA THR A 142 0.51 -23.86 -15.36
C THR A 142 0.12 -24.96 -16.37
N THR A 143 1.12 -25.52 -17.03
CA THR A 143 0.95 -26.82 -17.64
C THR A 143 0.98 -27.87 -16.54
N LEU A 144 0.07 -28.82 -16.59
CA LEU A 144 0.20 -30.05 -15.84
C LEU A 144 1.54 -30.69 -16.16
N GLY A 145 2.20 -31.22 -15.13
CA GLY A 145 3.53 -31.79 -15.22
C GLY A 145 3.71 -32.78 -16.37
N SER A 146 4.91 -33.30 -16.50
CA SER A 146 5.44 -34.16 -17.57
C SER A 146 4.59 -35.40 -17.98
N ASP A 147 3.50 -35.65 -17.24
CA ASP A 147 2.55 -36.75 -17.52
C ASP A 147 1.28 -36.30 -18.25
N ALA A 148 1.29 -35.10 -18.85
CA ALA A 148 0.18 -34.65 -19.67
C ALA A 148 0.00 -35.59 -20.87
N THR A 149 -0.83 -36.58 -20.69
CA THR A 149 -1.46 -37.28 -21.80
C THR A 149 -2.08 -36.27 -22.76
N ALA A 150 -2.00 -36.46 -24.03
CA ALA A 150 -2.30 -35.58 -25.15
C ALA A 150 -3.74 -34.99 -25.16
N GLY A 151 -4.19 -34.40 -24.06
CA GLY A 151 -5.52 -33.82 -23.86
C GLY A 151 -5.58 -32.61 -22.92
N ASP A 152 -4.57 -32.45 -22.07
CA ASP A 152 -4.63 -31.51 -20.96
C ASP A 152 -3.82 -30.22 -21.19
N ASN A 153 -4.09 -29.53 -22.30
CA ASN A 153 -3.53 -28.21 -22.56
C ASN A 153 -4.32 -27.07 -21.88
N ILE A 154 -5.00 -27.35 -20.77
CA ILE A 154 -5.85 -26.38 -20.07
C ILE A 154 -5.12 -25.88 -18.82
N CYS A 155 -4.97 -24.57 -18.71
CA CYS A 155 -4.49 -23.96 -17.47
C CYS A 155 -5.48 -24.21 -16.32
N LYS A 156 -5.01 -24.81 -15.23
CA LYS A 156 -5.86 -25.13 -14.07
C LYS A 156 -6.42 -23.89 -13.36
N VAL A 157 -5.74 -22.74 -13.50
CA VAL A 157 -6.12 -21.50 -12.81
C VAL A 157 -7.18 -20.75 -13.62
N CYS A 158 -6.93 -20.51 -14.91
CA CYS A 158 -7.80 -19.66 -15.74
C CYS A 158 -8.63 -20.43 -16.78
N GLY A 159 -8.47 -21.76 -16.90
CA GLY A 159 -9.19 -22.57 -17.89
C GLY A 159 -8.76 -22.34 -19.35
N HIS A 160 -7.75 -21.49 -19.60
CA HIS A 160 -7.30 -21.24 -20.96
C HIS A 160 -6.68 -22.50 -21.58
N ARG A 161 -7.18 -22.86 -22.75
CA ARG A 161 -6.63 -23.96 -23.54
C ARG A 161 -5.47 -23.43 -24.39
N ARG A 162 -4.26 -23.93 -24.16
CA ARG A 162 -3.13 -23.67 -25.06
C ARG A 162 -3.41 -24.39 -26.40
N THR A 163 -3.42 -23.65 -27.48
CA THR A 163 -3.23 -24.25 -28.81
C THR A 163 -1.80 -24.76 -28.87
N SER A 164 -1.63 -26.08 -28.98
CA SER A 164 -0.29 -26.66 -29.05
C SER A 164 0.49 -26.01 -30.19
N GLN A 165 1.74 -25.60 -29.95
CA GLN A 165 2.63 -25.16 -31.03
C GLN A 165 2.91 -26.29 -32.06
N TYR A 166 2.44 -27.52 -31.78
CA TYR A 166 2.55 -28.66 -32.66
C TYR A 166 1.62 -28.62 -33.88
N THR A 167 0.61 -27.72 -33.91
CA THR A 167 -0.23 -27.58 -35.11
C THR A 167 0.59 -27.17 -36.33
N GLY A 168 1.59 -26.29 -36.15
CA GLY A 168 2.52 -25.91 -37.21
C GLY A 168 3.42 -27.08 -37.66
N LEU A 169 3.90 -27.84 -36.69
CA LEU A 169 4.80 -28.97 -36.98
C LEU A 169 4.05 -30.14 -37.64
N LEU A 170 2.86 -30.46 -37.16
CA LEU A 170 1.99 -31.47 -37.78
C LEU A 170 1.55 -31.03 -39.18
N ALA A 171 1.16 -29.77 -39.35
CA ALA A 171 0.84 -29.21 -40.67
C ALA A 171 2.05 -29.25 -41.61
N PHE A 172 3.25 -28.99 -41.11
CA PHE A 172 4.48 -29.12 -41.87
C PHE A 172 4.76 -30.59 -42.29
N PHE A 173 4.58 -31.56 -41.38
CA PHE A 173 4.75 -32.96 -41.71
C PHE A 173 3.70 -33.47 -42.71
N GLU A 174 2.44 -33.04 -42.61
CA GLU A 174 1.41 -33.37 -43.60
C GLU A 174 1.70 -32.73 -44.96
N TRP A 175 2.20 -31.49 -44.98
CA TRP A 175 2.65 -30.85 -46.21
C TRP A 175 3.83 -31.59 -46.85
N VAL A 176 4.83 -32.01 -46.06
CA VAL A 176 5.98 -32.82 -46.55
C VAL A 176 5.53 -34.15 -47.11
N LYS A 177 4.60 -34.87 -46.45
CA LYS A 177 4.02 -36.12 -46.97
C LYS A 177 3.31 -35.90 -48.28
N ALA A 178 2.51 -34.86 -48.41
CA ALA A 178 1.82 -34.53 -49.67
C ALA A 178 2.79 -34.20 -50.79
N LEU A 179 3.87 -33.48 -50.50
CA LEU A 179 4.95 -33.19 -51.45
C LEU A 179 5.66 -34.44 -51.92
N LEU A 180 6.01 -35.34 -50.99
CA LEU A 180 6.66 -36.60 -51.33
C LEU A 180 5.75 -37.51 -52.17
N ALA A 181 4.45 -37.56 -51.87
CA ALA A 181 3.50 -38.32 -52.65
C ALA A 181 3.37 -37.81 -54.11
N SER A 182 3.51 -36.49 -54.30
CA SER A 182 3.46 -35.86 -55.63
C SER A 182 4.73 -36.08 -56.47
N LEU A 183 5.84 -36.47 -55.81
CA LEU A 183 7.12 -36.73 -56.50
C LEU A 183 7.33 -38.22 -56.89
N ILE A 184 6.52 -39.12 -56.33
CA ILE A 184 6.63 -40.58 -56.53
C ILE A 184 5.52 -41.14 -57.41
N GLY A 185 4.48 -40.37 -57.68
CA GLY A 185 3.38 -40.69 -58.58
C GLY A 185 3.54 -40.04 -59.94
#